data_f87ed9de204adc47dcd621d2fb12d251
#
_entry.id   f87ed9de204adc47dcd621d2fb12d251
#
_cell.length_a   1.000
_cell.length_b   1.000
_cell.length_c   1.000
_cell.angle_alpha   90.00
_cell.angle_beta   90.00
_cell.angle_gamma   90.00
#
_symmetry.space_group_name_H-M   'P 1'
#
loop_
_entity.id
_entity.type
_entity.pdbx_description
1 polymer ?
#
loop_
_entity_poly.entity_id
_entity_poly.type
_entity_poly.pdbx_seq_one_letter_code
_entity_poly.pdbx_strand_id
1 'polypeptide(L)'
;LLLEGLSQGADSLIVGDVKQSIYRWRNGDWGILNSLGNKELNLNSFPVRVETLKTNRRSETNIIRFNNQVFTAAIDYLNALHLNELKEDCLPLKRAYADVVQESPKSTEYGYVKATFLEPDDEHNYTEQTLLALGEEVQRLLEEGVTLNDITILVRKNKNIPPIADYFDKEL
;
A
#
# COMPACT_ATOMS: atom_id res chain seq x y z
N LEU A 1 -24.00 6.33 -15.28
CA LEU A 1 -23.76 7.71 -14.82
C LEU A 1 -22.44 8.29 -15.37
N LEU A 2 -21.28 7.70 -15.11
CA LEU A 2 -19.97 8.21 -15.58
C LEU A 2 -19.86 8.22 -17.12
N LEU A 3 -20.21 7.11 -17.76
CA LEU A 3 -20.22 6.98 -19.23
C LEU A 3 -21.28 7.87 -19.89
N GLU A 4 -22.38 8.10 -19.21
CA GLU A 4 -23.46 8.96 -19.68
C GLU A 4 -23.05 10.44 -19.67
N GLY A 5 -22.33 10.88 -18.61
CA GLY A 5 -21.73 12.23 -18.59
C GLY A 5 -20.71 12.48 -19.69
N LEU A 6 -19.86 11.48 -19.95
CA LEU A 6 -18.88 11.52 -21.05
C LEU A 6 -19.59 11.58 -22.43
N SER A 7 -20.74 10.90 -22.58
CA SER A 7 -21.51 10.89 -23.83
C SER A 7 -22.13 12.23 -24.21
N GLN A 8 -22.24 13.14 -23.26
CA GLN A 8 -22.79 14.48 -23.47
C GLN A 8 -21.75 15.54 -23.87
N GLY A 9 -20.51 15.10 -24.12
CA GLY A 9 -19.43 16.00 -24.57
C GLY A 9 -18.90 16.94 -23.50
N ALA A 10 -19.16 16.64 -22.22
CA ALA A 10 -18.59 17.40 -21.10
C ALA A 10 -17.15 16.97 -20.82
N ASP A 11 -16.27 17.94 -20.60
CA ASP A 11 -14.93 17.65 -20.08
C ASP A 11 -15.03 16.97 -18.72
N SER A 12 -14.36 15.83 -18.58
CA SER A 12 -14.45 15.03 -17.36
C SER A 12 -13.05 14.65 -16.88
N LEU A 13 -12.85 14.70 -15.56
CA LEU A 13 -11.63 14.26 -14.90
C LEU A 13 -11.96 13.15 -13.91
N ILE A 14 -11.28 12.01 -14.06
CA ILE A 14 -11.37 10.90 -13.13
C ILE A 14 -10.01 10.75 -12.47
N VAL A 15 -9.96 10.78 -11.14
CA VAL A 15 -8.75 10.59 -10.35
C VAL A 15 -8.95 9.39 -9.43
N GLY A 16 -7.97 8.50 -9.39
CA GLY A 16 -8.01 7.33 -8.53
C GLY A 16 -6.70 6.55 -8.54
N ASP A 17 -6.63 5.57 -7.66
CA ASP A 17 -5.51 4.64 -7.57
C ASP A 17 -6.06 3.22 -7.40
N VAL A 18 -5.85 2.37 -8.40
CA VAL A 18 -6.29 0.97 -8.40
C VAL A 18 -5.69 0.17 -7.25
N LYS A 19 -4.47 0.54 -6.82
CA LYS A 19 -3.73 -0.12 -5.73
C LYS A 19 -4.33 0.15 -4.35
N GLN A 20 -5.14 1.23 -4.23
CA GLN A 20 -5.84 1.60 -3.00
C GLN A 20 -7.28 1.09 -2.93
N SER A 21 -7.68 0.21 -3.83
CA SER A 21 -9.02 -0.41 -3.84
C SER A 21 -9.14 -1.48 -2.75
N ILE A 22 -9.28 -1.06 -1.50
CA ILE A 22 -9.34 -1.93 -0.32
C ILE A 22 -10.76 -2.40 0.05
N TYR A 23 -11.79 -1.88 -0.61
CA TYR A 23 -13.21 -2.16 -0.30
C TYR A 23 -13.84 -3.21 -1.22
N ARG A 24 -13.10 -4.26 -1.59
CA ARG A 24 -13.64 -5.35 -2.42
C ARG A 24 -14.88 -6.00 -1.81
N TRP A 25 -14.93 -6.11 -0.50
CA TRP A 25 -16.06 -6.65 0.25
C TRP A 25 -17.32 -5.75 0.22
N ARG A 26 -17.20 -4.51 -0.27
CA ARG A 26 -18.29 -3.58 -0.56
C ARG A 26 -18.53 -3.40 -2.06
N ASN A 27 -18.27 -4.43 -2.87
CA ASN A 27 -18.34 -4.40 -4.33
C ASN A 27 -17.39 -3.37 -4.98
N GLY A 28 -16.30 -2.99 -4.30
CA GLY A 28 -15.24 -2.23 -4.92
C GLY A 28 -14.51 -3.09 -5.95
N ASP A 29 -14.58 -2.69 -7.21
CA ASP A 29 -13.88 -3.36 -8.31
C ASP A 29 -12.78 -2.45 -8.86
N TRP A 30 -11.53 -2.81 -8.56
CA TRP A 30 -10.36 -2.12 -9.06
C TRP A 30 -10.21 -2.26 -10.59
N GLY A 31 -10.80 -3.31 -11.17
CA GLY A 31 -10.81 -3.55 -12.60
C GLY A 31 -11.49 -2.44 -13.39
N ILE A 32 -12.51 -1.79 -12.82
CA ILE A 32 -13.22 -0.68 -13.46
C ILE A 32 -12.25 0.46 -13.78
N LEU A 33 -11.50 0.92 -12.80
CA LEU A 33 -10.54 2.01 -13.01
C LEU A 33 -9.38 1.59 -13.90
N ASN A 34 -8.88 0.35 -13.73
CA ASN A 34 -7.81 -0.21 -14.55
C ASN A 34 -8.22 -0.38 -16.03
N SER A 35 -9.48 -0.67 -16.30
CA SER A 35 -10.01 -0.85 -17.65
C SER A 35 -10.32 0.46 -18.39
N LEU A 36 -10.52 1.57 -17.66
CA LEU A 36 -10.78 2.87 -18.29
C LEU A 36 -9.65 3.35 -19.22
N GLY A 37 -8.41 2.98 -18.91
CA GLY A 37 -7.23 3.27 -19.72
C GLY A 37 -6.97 2.27 -20.85
N ASN A 38 -7.66 1.14 -20.87
CA ASN A 38 -7.46 0.06 -21.82
C ASN A 38 -8.46 0.14 -22.96
N LYS A 39 -8.02 -0.18 -24.17
CA LYS A 39 -8.87 -0.28 -25.37
C LYS A 39 -9.97 -1.36 -25.26
N GLU A 40 -9.97 -2.13 -24.18
CA GLU A 40 -10.95 -3.21 -23.92
C GLU A 40 -12.37 -2.68 -23.65
N LEU A 41 -12.48 -1.51 -23.01
CA LEU A 41 -13.75 -0.79 -22.98
C LEU A 41 -13.85 0.00 -24.27
N ASN A 42 -14.56 -0.50 -25.23
CA ASN A 42 -14.77 0.07 -26.57
C ASN A 42 -15.28 1.54 -26.50
N LEU A 43 -14.50 2.41 -25.85
CA LEU A 43 -14.73 3.85 -25.70
C LEU A 43 -14.32 4.61 -26.97
N ASN A 44 -14.47 3.95 -28.17
CA ASN A 44 -14.11 4.52 -29.46
C ASN A 44 -14.76 5.89 -29.73
N SER A 45 -15.80 6.22 -28.97
CA SER A 45 -16.50 7.50 -29.07
C SER A 45 -15.90 8.60 -28.18
N PHE A 46 -14.99 8.25 -27.25
CA PHE A 46 -14.45 9.20 -26.27
C PHE A 46 -12.94 9.02 -26.14
N PRO A 47 -12.12 10.01 -26.54
CA PRO A 47 -10.68 9.94 -26.32
C PRO A 47 -10.39 10.05 -24.82
N VAL A 48 -9.95 8.95 -24.21
CA VAL A 48 -9.49 8.95 -22.83
C VAL A 48 -7.97 9.13 -22.83
N ARG A 49 -7.49 10.17 -22.14
CA ARG A 49 -6.08 10.39 -21.85
C ARG A 49 -5.79 9.94 -20.44
N VAL A 50 -4.91 8.96 -20.29
CA VAL A 50 -4.48 8.47 -18.99
C VAL A 50 -3.12 9.07 -18.66
N GLU A 51 -3.01 9.70 -17.50
CA GLU A 51 -1.76 10.23 -16.97
C GLU A 51 -1.48 9.66 -15.60
N THR A 52 -0.23 9.27 -15.37
CA THR A 52 0.23 8.75 -14.08
C THR A 52 0.93 9.84 -13.30
N LEU A 53 0.47 10.10 -12.07
CA LEU A 53 1.12 11.00 -11.13
C LEU A 53 2.25 10.26 -10.42
N LYS A 54 3.47 10.38 -10.93
CA LYS A 54 4.64 9.67 -10.39
C LYS A 54 5.26 10.32 -9.16
N THR A 55 5.12 11.64 -9.02
CA THR A 55 5.79 12.38 -7.96
C THR A 55 5.06 12.23 -6.62
N ASN A 56 5.72 11.62 -5.66
CA ASN A 56 5.24 11.54 -4.27
C ASN A 56 5.75 12.73 -3.47
N ARG A 57 4.83 13.64 -3.12
CA ARG A 57 5.12 14.85 -2.32
C ARG A 57 4.85 14.68 -0.83
N ARG A 58 4.26 13.55 -0.44
CA ARG A 58 3.86 13.24 0.95
C ARG A 58 5.03 12.71 1.76
N SER A 59 5.74 11.72 1.19
CA SER A 59 6.71 10.94 1.94
C SER A 59 8.14 11.47 1.76
N GLU A 60 9.01 11.11 2.70
CA GLU A 60 10.43 11.35 2.58
C GLU A 60 11.11 10.34 1.63
N THR A 61 12.26 10.70 1.11
CA THR A 61 12.93 9.97 0.02
C THR A 61 13.23 8.51 0.37
N ASN A 62 13.69 8.24 1.61
CA ASN A 62 14.00 6.87 2.02
C ASN A 62 12.75 5.98 2.11
N ILE A 63 11.60 6.55 2.51
CA ILE A 63 10.32 5.83 2.54
C ILE A 63 9.85 5.50 1.12
N ILE A 64 9.97 6.45 0.19
CA ILE A 64 9.63 6.23 -1.23
C ILE A 64 10.52 5.14 -1.83
N ARG A 65 11.82 5.19 -1.58
CA ARG A 65 12.79 4.20 -2.06
C ARG A 65 12.48 2.80 -1.51
N PHE A 66 12.22 2.70 -0.22
CA PHE A 66 11.83 1.44 0.41
C PHE A 66 10.54 0.88 -0.21
N ASN A 67 9.50 1.70 -0.33
CA ASN A 67 8.23 1.27 -0.93
C ASN A 67 8.42 0.81 -2.39
N ASN A 68 9.17 1.54 -3.19
CA ASN A 68 9.47 1.15 -4.56
C ASN A 68 10.12 -0.23 -4.62
N GLN A 69 11.13 -0.48 -3.77
CA GLN A 69 11.83 -1.77 -3.72
C GLN A 69 10.91 -2.90 -3.26
N VAL A 70 10.16 -2.69 -2.16
CA VAL A 70 9.27 -3.71 -1.60
C VAL A 70 8.16 -4.07 -2.57
N PHE A 71 7.46 -3.09 -3.14
CA PHE A 71 6.36 -3.36 -4.05
C PHE A 71 6.84 -4.00 -5.36
N THR A 72 7.97 -3.57 -5.91
CA THR A 72 8.54 -4.20 -7.10
C THR A 72 8.91 -5.66 -6.82
N ALA A 73 9.65 -5.92 -5.75
CA ALA A 73 10.04 -7.28 -5.38
C ALA A 73 8.84 -8.18 -5.06
N ALA A 74 7.82 -7.64 -4.37
CA ALA A 74 6.61 -8.38 -4.04
C ALA A 74 5.82 -8.78 -5.29
N ILE A 75 5.74 -7.90 -6.29
CA ILE A 75 5.05 -8.21 -7.56
C ILE A 75 5.81 -9.29 -8.33
N ASP A 76 7.11 -9.18 -8.42
CA ASP A 76 7.95 -10.18 -9.10
C ASP A 76 7.82 -11.54 -8.41
N TYR A 77 7.87 -11.57 -7.08
CA TYR A 77 7.69 -12.79 -6.30
C TYR A 77 6.30 -13.39 -6.49
N LEU A 78 5.24 -12.60 -6.35
CA LEU A 78 3.86 -13.08 -6.50
C LEU A 78 3.59 -13.57 -7.92
N ASN A 79 4.15 -12.89 -8.93
CA ASN A 79 4.02 -13.33 -10.31
C ASN A 79 4.76 -14.64 -10.56
N ALA A 80 5.96 -14.82 -10.02
CA ALA A 80 6.71 -16.07 -10.12
C ALA A 80 5.97 -17.23 -9.41
N LEU A 81 5.40 -16.96 -8.23
CA LEU A 81 4.60 -17.94 -7.50
C LEU A 81 3.36 -18.36 -8.31
N HIS A 82 2.62 -17.40 -8.84
CA HIS A 82 1.44 -17.65 -9.67
C HIS A 82 1.78 -18.45 -10.94
N LEU A 83 2.87 -18.11 -11.60
CA LEU A 83 3.35 -18.83 -12.79
C LEU A 83 3.74 -20.27 -12.46
N ASN A 84 4.36 -20.51 -11.31
CA ASN A 84 4.76 -21.84 -10.87
C ASN A 84 3.56 -22.72 -10.49
N GLU A 85 2.58 -22.15 -9.78
CA GLU A 85 1.42 -22.90 -9.28
C GLU A 85 0.34 -23.10 -10.34
N LEU A 86 -0.04 -22.04 -11.06
CA LEU A 86 -1.16 -22.05 -12.00
C LEU A 86 -0.73 -22.16 -13.46
N LYS A 87 0.57 -22.07 -13.75
CA LYS A 87 1.13 -22.09 -15.11
C LYS A 87 0.62 -20.96 -16.01
N GLU A 88 0.11 -19.90 -15.39
CA GLU A 88 -0.43 -18.72 -16.06
C GLU A 88 0.26 -17.45 -15.59
N ASP A 89 0.35 -16.47 -16.46
CA ASP A 89 0.91 -15.15 -16.13
C ASP A 89 -0.15 -14.28 -15.43
N CYS A 90 0.22 -13.66 -14.31
CA CYS A 90 -0.69 -12.78 -13.58
C CYS A 90 -0.75 -11.38 -14.21
N LEU A 91 -1.23 -11.29 -15.46
CA LEU A 91 -1.34 -10.04 -16.21
C LEU A 91 -2.11 -8.93 -15.46
N PRO A 92 -3.24 -9.20 -14.77
CA PRO A 92 -3.94 -8.16 -14.03
C PRO A 92 -3.08 -7.51 -12.94
N LEU A 93 -2.30 -8.32 -12.19
CA LEU A 93 -1.40 -7.82 -11.16
C LEU A 93 -0.29 -6.95 -11.77
N LYS A 94 0.37 -7.44 -12.83
CA LYS A 94 1.41 -6.69 -13.54
C LYS A 94 0.89 -5.34 -14.06
N ARG A 95 -0.32 -5.32 -14.64
CA ARG A 95 -0.94 -4.09 -15.16
C ARG A 95 -1.26 -3.11 -14.04
N ALA A 96 -1.84 -3.58 -12.92
CA ALA A 96 -2.21 -2.74 -11.79
C ALA A 96 -1.00 -2.05 -11.13
N TYR A 97 0.17 -2.67 -11.22
CA TYR A 97 1.39 -2.16 -10.61
C TYR A 97 2.45 -1.71 -11.62
N ALA A 98 2.11 -1.57 -12.89
CA ALA A 98 3.05 -1.13 -13.92
C ALA A 98 3.66 0.27 -13.62
N ASP A 99 2.94 1.10 -12.88
CA ASP A 99 3.30 2.45 -12.48
C ASP A 99 3.59 2.59 -10.98
N VAL A 100 4.00 1.52 -10.31
CA VAL A 100 4.20 1.50 -8.85
C VAL A 100 5.37 2.36 -8.39
N VAL A 101 6.36 2.55 -9.23
CA VAL A 101 7.56 3.32 -8.90
C VAL A 101 7.25 4.81 -8.85
N GLN A 102 7.52 5.41 -7.70
CA GLN A 102 7.30 6.82 -7.44
C GLN A 102 8.62 7.58 -7.39
N GLU A 103 8.58 8.84 -7.75
CA GLU A 103 9.71 9.76 -7.74
C GLU A 103 9.62 10.71 -6.55
N SER A 104 10.76 10.98 -5.89
CA SER A 104 10.83 12.01 -4.87
C SER A 104 11.19 13.35 -5.51
N PRO A 105 10.47 14.43 -5.20
CA PRO A 105 10.89 15.79 -5.60
C PRO A 105 12.00 16.33 -4.71
N LYS A 106 12.33 15.63 -3.61
CA LYS A 106 13.31 16.04 -2.60
C LYS A 106 14.68 15.47 -2.95
N SER A 107 15.72 16.31 -2.83
CA SER A 107 17.12 15.90 -3.03
C SER A 107 17.76 15.33 -1.77
N THR A 108 17.12 15.50 -0.59
CA THR A 108 17.63 15.06 0.71
C THR A 108 17.18 13.65 1.02
N GLU A 109 18.07 12.83 1.59
CA GLU A 109 17.78 11.46 1.99
C GLU A 109 17.24 11.41 3.43
N TYR A 110 16.05 11.94 3.64
CA TYR A 110 15.34 11.83 4.91
C TYR A 110 14.32 10.67 4.91
N GLY A 111 13.85 10.37 6.11
CA GLY A 111 12.92 9.29 6.39
C GLY A 111 13.63 8.05 6.91
N TYR A 112 12.98 7.37 7.82
CA TYR A 112 13.49 6.18 8.48
C TYR A 112 12.56 5.00 8.19
N VAL A 113 13.15 3.86 7.89
CA VAL A 113 12.44 2.59 7.73
C VAL A 113 13.23 1.51 8.45
N LYS A 114 12.52 0.75 9.30
CA LYS A 114 13.07 -0.40 10.03
C LYS A 114 12.20 -1.62 9.75
N ALA A 115 12.78 -2.73 9.41
CA ALA A 115 12.13 -4.03 9.36
C ALA A 115 12.75 -4.93 10.43
N THR A 116 11.91 -5.42 11.33
CA THR A 116 12.36 -6.32 12.41
C THR A 116 11.82 -7.73 12.12
N PHE A 117 12.72 -8.69 12.09
CA PHE A 117 12.39 -10.11 12.00
C PHE A 117 12.53 -10.71 13.39
N LEU A 118 11.44 -11.26 13.91
CA LEU A 118 11.40 -11.90 15.21
C LEU A 118 11.80 -13.37 15.04
N GLU A 119 12.78 -13.82 15.82
CA GLU A 119 13.16 -15.23 15.87
C GLU A 119 12.34 -15.93 16.96
N PRO A 120 11.89 -17.16 16.74
CA PRO A 120 11.24 -17.94 17.79
C PRO A 120 12.15 -18.12 18.99
N ASP A 121 11.62 -17.89 20.19
CA ASP A 121 12.26 -18.23 21.46
C ASP A 121 11.39 -19.20 22.27
N ASP A 122 11.96 -19.80 23.30
CA ASP A 122 11.25 -20.78 24.14
C ASP A 122 10.45 -20.11 25.28
N GLU A 123 10.64 -18.81 25.52
CA GLU A 123 10.03 -18.07 26.63
C GLU A 123 8.72 -17.36 26.21
N HIS A 124 8.65 -16.88 24.95
CA HIS A 124 7.54 -16.07 24.47
C HIS A 124 6.97 -16.61 23.18
N ASN A 125 5.65 -16.63 23.09
CA ASN A 125 5.01 -16.89 21.82
C ASN A 125 5.14 -15.69 20.86
N TYR A 126 4.88 -15.90 19.58
CA TYR A 126 5.03 -14.86 18.54
C TYR A 126 4.25 -13.56 18.85
N THR A 127 3.07 -13.66 19.48
CA THR A 127 2.27 -12.48 19.84
C THR A 127 2.95 -11.69 20.94
N GLU A 128 3.47 -12.35 21.97
CA GLU A 128 4.19 -11.73 23.07
C GLU A 128 5.47 -11.05 22.59
N GLN A 129 6.26 -11.74 21.77
CA GLN A 129 7.45 -11.14 21.15
C GLN A 129 7.12 -9.90 20.32
N THR A 130 6.00 -9.96 19.56
CA THR A 130 5.54 -8.82 18.76
C THR A 130 5.16 -7.63 19.65
N LEU A 131 4.46 -7.87 20.76
CA LEU A 131 4.09 -6.81 21.71
C LEU A 131 5.31 -6.20 22.40
N LEU A 132 6.27 -7.01 22.82
CA LEU A 132 7.53 -6.53 23.42
C LEU A 132 8.30 -5.66 22.42
N ALA A 133 8.54 -6.16 21.21
CA ALA A 133 9.25 -5.41 20.17
C ALA A 133 8.54 -4.10 19.79
N LEU A 134 7.20 -4.11 19.78
CA LEU A 134 6.39 -2.94 19.54
C LEU A 134 6.50 -1.92 20.68
N GLY A 135 6.47 -2.39 21.93
CA GLY A 135 6.65 -1.55 23.12
C GLY A 135 8.01 -0.86 23.15
N GLU A 136 9.07 -1.63 22.90
CA GLU A 136 10.44 -1.10 22.81
C GLU A 136 10.56 -0.01 21.72
N GLU A 137 9.96 -0.24 20.55
CA GLU A 137 10.02 0.75 19.46
C GLU A 137 9.23 2.01 19.78
N VAL A 138 8.04 1.90 20.39
CA VAL A 138 7.26 3.06 20.82
C VAL A 138 8.01 3.85 21.89
N GLN A 139 8.58 3.17 22.88
CA GLN A 139 9.36 3.83 23.93
C GLN A 139 10.58 4.55 23.35
N ARG A 140 11.31 3.93 22.46
CA ARG A 140 12.43 4.56 21.75
C ARG A 140 12.01 5.83 21.01
N LEU A 141 10.86 5.80 20.31
CA LEU A 141 10.34 6.97 19.61
C LEU A 141 9.96 8.11 20.58
N LEU A 142 9.37 7.78 21.73
CA LEU A 142 9.04 8.76 22.76
C LEU A 142 10.30 9.41 23.35
N GLU A 143 11.35 8.63 23.58
CA GLU A 143 12.66 9.13 24.04
C GLU A 143 13.32 10.05 23.01
N GLU A 144 13.09 9.84 21.71
CA GLU A 144 13.52 10.71 20.63
C GLU A 144 12.62 11.96 20.45
N GLY A 145 11.58 12.11 21.26
CA GLY A 145 10.69 13.27 21.28
C GLY A 145 9.49 13.17 20.32
N VAL A 146 9.22 12.01 19.76
CA VAL A 146 7.99 11.75 19.00
C VAL A 146 6.81 11.68 19.96
N THR A 147 5.69 12.32 19.66
CA THR A 147 4.51 12.27 20.54
C THR A 147 3.60 11.08 20.19
N LEU A 148 2.83 10.61 21.17
CA LEU A 148 1.89 9.50 20.95
C LEU A 148 0.89 9.80 19.80
N ASN A 149 0.53 11.06 19.62
CA ASN A 149 -0.37 11.48 18.55
C ASN A 149 0.23 11.33 17.12
N ASP A 150 1.55 11.24 17.04
CA ASP A 150 2.28 11.07 15.78
C ASP A 150 2.57 9.59 15.46
N ILE A 151 2.20 8.68 16.38
CA ILE A 151 2.42 7.25 16.23
C ILE A 151 1.12 6.55 15.82
N THR A 152 1.17 5.78 14.76
CA THR A 152 0.03 4.95 14.31
C THR A 152 0.46 3.50 14.14
N ILE A 153 -0.25 2.59 14.79
CA ILE A 153 -0.03 1.15 14.69
C ILE A 153 -1.06 0.56 13.72
N LEU A 154 -0.58 -0.03 12.63
CA LEU A 154 -1.41 -0.71 11.64
C LEU A 154 -1.37 -2.22 11.83
N VAL A 155 -2.53 -2.85 11.84
CA VAL A 155 -2.65 -4.30 12.00
C VAL A 155 -3.36 -4.95 10.81
N ARG A 156 -2.99 -6.18 10.50
CA ARG A 156 -3.61 -6.93 9.41
C ARG A 156 -5.03 -7.39 9.73
N LYS A 157 -5.33 -7.67 10.99
CA LYS A 157 -6.63 -8.20 11.46
C LYS A 157 -7.08 -7.44 12.69
N ASN A 158 -8.36 -7.04 12.72
CA ASN A 158 -8.95 -6.29 13.85
C ASN A 158 -8.83 -7.03 15.19
N LYS A 159 -8.78 -8.35 15.20
CA LYS A 159 -8.60 -9.14 16.42
C LYS A 159 -7.27 -8.89 17.15
N ASN A 160 -6.30 -8.27 16.47
CA ASN A 160 -5.00 -7.92 17.04
C ASN A 160 -5.03 -6.55 17.75
N ILE A 161 -6.10 -5.77 17.61
CA ILE A 161 -6.21 -4.45 18.26
C ILE A 161 -6.31 -4.57 19.78
N PRO A 162 -7.24 -5.38 20.35
CA PRO A 162 -7.39 -5.46 21.80
C PRO A 162 -6.11 -5.87 22.54
N PRO A 163 -5.37 -6.93 22.12
CA PRO A 163 -4.11 -7.28 22.81
C PRO A 163 -3.07 -6.16 22.81
N ILE A 164 -3.01 -5.36 21.75
CA ILE A 164 -2.11 -4.21 21.65
C ILE A 164 -2.56 -3.10 22.62
N ALA A 165 -3.85 -2.78 22.62
CA ALA A 165 -4.40 -1.79 23.55
C ALA A 165 -4.18 -2.19 25.00
N ASP A 166 -4.51 -3.44 25.36
CA ASP A 166 -4.31 -3.98 26.71
C ASP A 166 -2.84 -3.98 27.16
N TYR A 167 -1.93 -4.16 26.20
CA TYR A 167 -0.49 -4.09 26.49
C TYR A 167 -0.08 -2.66 26.85
N PHE A 168 -0.46 -1.69 26.01
CA PHE A 168 -0.08 -0.29 26.26
C PHE A 168 -0.79 0.33 27.47
N ASP A 169 -2.02 -0.08 27.78
CA ASP A 169 -2.70 0.35 29.01
C ASP A 169 -2.01 -0.10 30.31
N LYS A 170 -1.12 -1.12 30.22
CA LYS A 170 -0.39 -1.63 31.38
C LYS A 170 1.03 -1.11 31.47
N GLU A 171 1.64 -0.80 30.33
CA GLU A 171 3.08 -0.48 30.24
C GLU A 171 3.35 1.03 30.08
N LEU A 172 2.36 1.83 29.67
CA LEU A 172 2.43 3.29 29.57
C LEU A 172 1.53 3.99 30.59
#